data_ab338da8cfc6a09899fd03912e2fde0a
#
_entry.id   ab338da8cfc6a09899fd03912e2fde0a
#
_cell.length_a   1.000
_cell.length_b   1.000
_cell.length_c   1.000
_cell.angle_alpha   90.00
_cell.angle_beta   90.00
_cell.angle_gamma   90.00
#
_symmetry.space_group_name_H-M   'P 1'
#
loop_
_entity.id
_entity.type
_entity.pdbx_description
1 polymer ?
#
loop_
_entity_poly.entity_id
_entity_poly.type
_entity_poly.pdbx_seq_one_letter_code
_entity_poly.pdbx_strand_id
1 'polypeptide(L)'
;MFFVDTSVVLAFYRAEARSARAQRFLRGLKEPALISNLTEIEVASALGRWVRMEEISDADASRIHAVFESDIEEQCYRRVPLTTGHYRQARSWLLTRKTALRALDALHLACAARLQVPLVTLDASLASAAATFGIAVHRV
;
A
#
# COMPACT_ATOMS: atom_id res chain seq x y z
N MET A 1 8.37 -6.09 -11.29
CA MET A 1 7.37 -6.38 -10.26
C MET A 1 7.61 -5.47 -9.06
N PHE A 2 6.58 -4.89 -8.46
CA PHE A 2 6.66 -3.93 -7.35
C PHE A 2 5.63 -4.27 -6.28
N PHE A 3 5.99 -4.11 -5.02
CA PHE A 3 5.03 -4.14 -3.92
C PHE A 3 4.56 -2.71 -3.63
N VAL A 4 3.26 -2.50 -3.65
CA VAL A 4 2.65 -1.17 -3.51
C VAL A 4 1.94 -1.08 -2.17
N ASP A 5 2.28 -0.08 -1.37
CA ASP A 5 1.58 0.16 -0.11
C ASP A 5 0.24 0.88 -0.34
N THR A 6 -0.57 0.92 0.70
CA THR A 6 -1.92 1.48 0.63
C THR A 6 -1.95 2.96 0.28
N SER A 7 -0.90 3.74 0.59
CA SER A 7 -0.85 5.17 0.26
C SER A 7 -0.93 5.44 -1.24
N VAL A 8 -0.28 4.60 -2.04
CA VAL A 8 -0.28 4.68 -3.51
C VAL A 8 -1.63 4.22 -4.08
N VAL A 9 -2.18 3.14 -3.54
CA VAL A 9 -3.50 2.62 -3.94
C VAL A 9 -4.58 3.67 -3.69
N LEU A 10 -4.62 4.27 -2.50
CA LEU A 10 -5.58 5.32 -2.17
C LEU A 10 -5.44 6.55 -3.06
N ALA A 11 -4.20 6.99 -3.34
CA ALA A 11 -3.95 8.10 -4.25
C ALA A 11 -4.38 7.82 -5.69
N PHE A 12 -4.39 6.57 -6.11
CA PHE A 12 -4.88 6.18 -7.45
C PHE A 12 -6.38 6.43 -7.60
N TYR A 13 -7.18 6.09 -6.59
CA TYR A 13 -8.65 6.16 -6.66
C TYR A 13 -9.24 7.49 -6.19
N ARG A 14 -8.51 8.28 -5.43
CA ARG A 14 -8.95 9.57 -4.94
C ARG A 14 -8.30 10.72 -5.70
N ALA A 15 -9.12 11.66 -6.21
CA ALA A 15 -8.62 12.88 -6.84
C ALA A 15 -7.93 13.77 -5.79
N GLU A 16 -6.60 13.74 -5.75
CA GLU A 16 -5.75 14.56 -4.89
C GLU A 16 -4.45 14.91 -5.60
N ALA A 17 -3.62 15.77 -5.00
CA ALA A 17 -2.38 16.25 -5.62
C ALA A 17 -1.39 15.13 -6.05
N ARG A 18 -1.42 13.97 -5.37
CA ARG A 18 -0.54 12.82 -5.66
C ARG A 18 -1.16 11.81 -6.63
N SER A 19 -2.45 11.96 -6.95
CA SER A 19 -3.21 11.04 -7.78
C SER A 19 -2.59 10.86 -9.18
N ALA A 20 -2.20 11.94 -9.84
CA ALA A 20 -1.61 11.89 -11.18
C ALA A 20 -0.33 11.05 -11.25
N ARG A 21 0.50 11.09 -10.21
CA ARG A 21 1.74 10.29 -10.13
C ARG A 21 1.43 8.81 -9.92
N ALA A 22 0.56 8.50 -8.95
CA ALA A 22 0.12 7.14 -8.67
C ALA A 22 -0.54 6.51 -9.90
N GLN A 23 -1.43 7.24 -10.58
CA GLN A 23 -2.09 6.78 -11.80
C GLN A 23 -1.10 6.52 -12.93
N ARG A 24 -0.17 7.43 -13.17
CA ARG A 24 0.86 7.26 -14.19
C ARG A 24 1.72 6.04 -13.92
N PHE A 25 2.13 5.85 -12.67
CA PHE A 25 2.93 4.70 -12.27
C PHE A 25 2.17 3.39 -12.46
N LEU A 26 1.00 3.25 -11.84
CA LEU A 26 0.24 1.99 -11.86
C LEU A 26 -0.24 1.62 -13.28
N ARG A 27 -0.71 2.59 -14.07
CA ARG A 27 -1.10 2.33 -15.46
C ARG A 27 0.08 2.01 -16.40
N GLY A 28 1.29 2.41 -16.03
CA GLY A 28 2.51 2.11 -16.79
C GLY A 28 3.10 0.73 -16.51
N LEU A 29 2.58 0.00 -15.52
CA LEU A 29 3.09 -1.32 -15.19
C LEU A 29 2.72 -2.35 -16.26
N LYS A 30 3.66 -3.22 -16.60
CA LYS A 30 3.45 -4.33 -17.54
C LYS A 30 2.96 -5.61 -16.83
N GLU A 31 3.07 -5.66 -15.52
CA GLU A 31 2.69 -6.77 -14.66
C GLU A 31 1.83 -6.23 -13.51
N PRO A 32 0.94 -7.06 -12.93
CA PRO A 32 0.15 -6.66 -11.78
C PRO A 32 1.01 -6.09 -10.65
N ALA A 33 0.56 -5.00 -10.05
CA ALA A 33 1.16 -4.52 -8.80
C ALA A 33 0.86 -5.52 -7.67
N LEU A 34 1.83 -5.74 -6.79
CA LEU A 34 1.64 -6.60 -5.62
C LEU A 34 1.07 -5.77 -4.48
N ILE A 35 -0.01 -6.24 -3.90
CA ILE A 35 -0.62 -5.72 -2.66
C ILE A 35 -0.79 -6.87 -1.67
N SER A 36 -0.99 -6.57 -0.40
CA SER A 36 -1.38 -7.59 0.57
C SER A 36 -2.88 -7.53 0.87
N ASN A 37 -3.41 -8.59 1.48
CA ASN A 37 -4.78 -8.57 2.02
C ASN A 37 -4.96 -7.49 3.11
N LEU A 38 -3.88 -7.01 3.74
CA LEU A 38 -3.91 -5.85 4.62
C LEU A 38 -4.33 -4.58 3.86
N THR A 39 -3.89 -4.40 2.62
CA THR A 39 -4.27 -3.25 1.79
C THR A 39 -5.79 -3.14 1.62
N GLU A 40 -6.49 -4.25 1.46
CA GLU A 40 -7.96 -4.26 1.33
C GLU A 40 -8.64 -3.72 2.59
N ILE A 41 -8.14 -4.10 3.78
CA ILE A 41 -8.65 -3.60 5.06
C ILE A 41 -8.34 -2.12 5.23
N GLU A 42 -7.15 -1.69 4.86
CA GLU A 42 -6.75 -0.29 4.98
C GLU A 42 -7.52 0.61 4.00
N VAL A 43 -7.80 0.14 2.79
CA VAL A 43 -8.67 0.85 1.83
C VAL A 43 -10.07 1.01 2.41
N ALA A 44 -10.67 -0.07 2.93
CA ALA A 44 -11.99 -0.01 3.57
C ALA A 44 -12.00 0.97 4.75
N SER A 45 -10.97 0.93 5.59
CA SER A 45 -10.80 1.84 6.73
C SER A 45 -10.69 3.31 6.30
N ALA A 46 -9.91 3.59 5.26
CA ALA A 46 -9.74 4.94 4.73
C ALA A 46 -11.05 5.49 4.14
N LEU A 47 -11.77 4.69 3.38
CA LEU A 47 -13.08 5.08 2.82
C LEU A 47 -14.07 5.43 3.93
N GLY A 48 -14.16 4.59 4.97
CA GLY A 48 -15.01 4.86 6.13
C GLY A 48 -14.64 6.15 6.87
N ARG A 49 -13.34 6.40 7.02
CA ARG A 49 -12.85 7.65 7.63
C ARG A 49 -13.22 8.87 6.80
N TRP A 50 -13.03 8.84 5.48
CA TRP A 50 -13.35 9.97 4.60
C TRP A 50 -14.85 10.31 4.61
N VAL A 51 -15.72 9.29 4.68
CA VAL A 51 -17.16 9.50 4.83
C VAL A 51 -17.50 10.16 6.17
N ARG A 52 -16.94 9.65 7.28
CA ARG A 52 -17.18 10.23 8.61
C ARG A 52 -16.66 11.68 8.74
N MET A 53 -15.59 12.00 8.01
CA MET A 53 -15.01 13.35 7.98
C MET A 53 -15.67 14.24 6.90
N GLU A 54 -16.73 13.75 6.25
CA GLU A 54 -17.44 14.46 5.19
C GLU A 54 -16.57 14.89 4.00
N GLU A 55 -15.45 14.20 3.78
CA GLU A 55 -14.56 14.43 2.66
C GLU A 55 -15.09 13.85 1.34
N ILE A 56 -15.83 12.75 1.42
CA ILE A 56 -16.55 12.12 0.32
C ILE A 56 -17.92 11.65 0.79
N SER A 57 -18.87 11.46 -0.14
CA SER A 57 -20.17 10.86 0.16
C SER A 57 -20.05 9.34 0.35
N ASP A 58 -21.05 8.74 1.01
CA ASP A 58 -21.16 7.28 1.11
C ASP A 58 -21.27 6.63 -0.26
N ALA A 59 -22.00 7.24 -1.20
CA ALA A 59 -22.11 6.77 -2.58
C ALA A 59 -20.74 6.79 -3.30
N ASP A 60 -19.92 7.82 -3.07
CA ASP A 60 -18.57 7.90 -3.63
C ASP A 60 -17.67 6.81 -3.05
N ALA A 61 -17.74 6.57 -1.74
CA ALA A 61 -16.98 5.50 -1.10
C ALA A 61 -17.33 4.13 -1.68
N SER A 62 -18.62 3.84 -1.87
CA SER A 62 -19.10 2.59 -2.47
C SER A 62 -18.62 2.43 -3.92
N ARG A 63 -18.60 3.52 -4.68
CA ARG A 63 -18.12 3.52 -6.06
C ARG A 63 -16.61 3.28 -6.13
N ILE A 64 -15.82 3.93 -5.30
CA ILE A 64 -14.37 3.72 -5.21
C ILE A 64 -14.07 2.27 -4.84
N HIS A 65 -14.76 1.73 -3.85
CA HIS A 65 -14.59 0.34 -3.43
C HIS A 65 -14.92 -0.64 -4.57
N ALA A 66 -16.02 -0.44 -5.28
CA ALA A 66 -16.41 -1.30 -6.41
C ALA A 66 -15.37 -1.29 -7.54
N VAL A 67 -14.78 -0.13 -7.85
CA VAL A 67 -13.71 -0.05 -8.86
C VAL A 67 -12.45 -0.78 -8.37
N PHE A 68 -12.06 -0.60 -7.12
CA PHE A 68 -10.91 -1.30 -6.54
C PHE A 68 -11.07 -2.83 -6.56
N GLU A 69 -12.25 -3.34 -6.21
CA GLU A 69 -12.57 -4.78 -6.31
C GLU A 69 -12.50 -5.27 -7.76
N SER A 70 -13.07 -4.52 -8.71
CA SER A 70 -12.98 -4.84 -10.14
C SER A 70 -11.54 -4.92 -10.62
N ASP A 71 -10.70 -3.97 -10.24
CA ASP A 71 -9.27 -3.94 -10.61
C ASP A 71 -8.51 -5.16 -10.04
N ILE A 72 -8.90 -5.66 -8.86
CA ILE A 72 -8.34 -6.89 -8.31
C ILE A 72 -8.80 -8.11 -9.12
N GLU A 73 -10.08 -8.20 -9.46
CA GLU A 73 -10.64 -9.29 -10.27
C GLU A 73 -10.03 -9.32 -11.69
N GLU A 74 -9.79 -8.15 -12.26
CA GLU A 74 -9.15 -7.97 -13.58
C GLU A 74 -7.63 -8.15 -13.56
N GLN A 75 -7.07 -8.55 -12.42
CA GLN A 75 -5.64 -8.81 -12.25
C GLN A 75 -4.75 -7.56 -12.42
N CYS A 76 -5.29 -6.35 -12.20
CA CYS A 76 -4.47 -5.15 -12.07
C CYS A 76 -3.60 -5.18 -10.82
N TYR A 77 -4.09 -5.88 -9.80
CA TYR A 77 -3.37 -6.18 -8.56
C TYR A 77 -3.28 -7.68 -8.32
N ARG A 78 -2.17 -8.13 -7.75
CA ARG A 78 -2.01 -9.50 -7.27
C ARG A 78 -1.82 -9.50 -5.75
N ARG A 79 -2.68 -10.26 -5.06
CA ARG A 79 -2.64 -10.39 -3.60
C ARG A 79 -1.45 -11.22 -3.15
N VAL A 80 -0.76 -10.73 -2.12
CA VAL A 80 0.27 -11.44 -1.37
C VAL A 80 -0.30 -11.74 0.01
N PRO A 81 -0.57 -13.00 0.35
CA PRO A 81 -1.12 -13.32 1.65
C PRO A 81 -0.09 -13.08 2.75
N LEU A 82 -0.52 -12.45 3.84
CA LEU A 82 0.30 -12.30 5.03
C LEU A 82 0.44 -13.66 5.75
N THR A 83 1.67 -14.00 6.06
CA THR A 83 2.00 -15.24 6.78
C THR A 83 2.70 -14.92 8.10
N THR A 84 2.83 -15.91 8.97
CA THR A 84 3.60 -15.79 10.22
C THR A 84 5.00 -15.24 9.98
N GLY A 85 5.63 -15.56 8.84
CA GLY A 85 6.95 -15.06 8.46
C GLY A 85 6.99 -13.53 8.29
N HIS A 86 5.93 -12.93 7.73
CA HIS A 86 5.81 -11.48 7.61
C HIS A 86 5.68 -10.82 9.00
N TYR A 87 4.84 -11.37 9.87
CA TYR A 87 4.68 -10.87 11.24
C TYR A 87 5.98 -10.96 12.05
N ARG A 88 6.71 -12.05 11.95
CA ARG A 88 8.03 -12.20 12.61
C ARG A 88 9.04 -11.18 12.12
N GLN A 89 9.11 -10.96 10.83
CA GLN A 89 10.01 -9.96 10.23
C GLN A 89 9.65 -8.55 10.69
N ALA A 90 8.38 -8.19 10.59
CA ALA A 90 7.88 -6.88 11.04
C ALA A 90 8.19 -6.65 12.53
N ARG A 91 7.91 -7.64 13.38
CA ARG A 91 8.22 -7.60 14.80
C ARG A 91 9.72 -7.39 15.07
N SER A 92 10.57 -8.09 14.34
CA SER A 92 12.03 -7.98 14.47
C SER A 92 12.49 -6.54 14.21
N TRP A 93 12.02 -5.90 13.15
CA TRP A 93 12.38 -4.51 12.86
C TRP A 93 11.84 -3.52 13.89
N LEU A 94 10.61 -3.69 14.33
CA LEU A 94 10.01 -2.83 15.37
C LEU A 94 10.79 -2.91 16.68
N LEU A 95 11.29 -4.07 17.05
CA LEU A 95 12.09 -4.27 18.26
C LEU A 95 13.45 -3.59 18.19
N THR A 96 13.97 -3.27 17.02
CA THR A 96 15.23 -2.51 16.90
C THR A 96 15.10 -1.08 17.39
N ARG A 97 13.90 -0.50 17.34
CA ARG A 97 13.62 0.91 17.68
C ARG A 97 14.47 1.93 16.90
N LYS A 98 14.96 1.52 15.72
CA LYS A 98 15.82 2.37 14.85
C LYS A 98 15.05 3.32 13.95
N THR A 99 13.74 3.11 13.77
CA THR A 99 12.90 3.87 12.85
C THR A 99 11.59 4.27 13.51
N ALA A 100 10.84 5.18 12.89
CA ALA A 100 9.48 5.53 13.27
C ALA A 100 8.41 4.59 12.65
N LEU A 101 8.82 3.39 12.24
CA LEU A 101 7.97 2.39 11.61
C LEU A 101 6.82 1.98 12.52
N ARG A 102 5.60 1.98 12.01
CA ARG A 102 4.40 1.51 12.71
C ARG A 102 4.08 0.07 12.32
N ALA A 103 3.20 -0.58 13.09
CA ALA A 103 2.91 -2.01 12.94
C ALA A 103 2.45 -2.39 11.53
N LEU A 104 1.49 -1.67 10.94
CA LEU A 104 0.97 -1.99 9.62
C LEU A 104 1.99 -1.68 8.52
N ASP A 105 2.73 -0.58 8.65
CA ASP A 105 3.81 -0.22 7.72
C ASP A 105 4.93 -1.27 7.73
N ALA A 106 5.22 -1.84 8.90
CA ALA A 106 6.19 -2.94 9.04
C ALA A 106 5.75 -4.20 8.30
N LEU A 107 4.44 -4.49 8.25
CA LEU A 107 3.90 -5.61 7.49
C LEU A 107 4.00 -5.38 5.98
N HIS A 108 3.70 -4.17 5.48
CA HIS A 108 3.92 -3.82 4.07
C HIS A 108 5.39 -3.96 3.68
N LEU A 109 6.27 -3.45 4.53
CA LEU A 109 7.71 -3.55 4.31
C LEU A 109 8.17 -5.02 4.30
N ALA A 110 7.63 -5.86 5.18
CA ALA A 110 7.93 -7.28 5.22
C ALA A 110 7.49 -8.01 3.94
N CYS A 111 6.37 -7.60 3.33
CA CYS A 111 5.95 -8.15 2.03
C CYS A 111 6.97 -7.86 0.93
N ALA A 112 7.39 -6.61 0.80
CA ALA A 112 8.39 -6.20 -0.19
C ALA A 112 9.73 -6.94 0.01
N ALA A 113 10.19 -7.00 1.26
CA ALA A 113 11.45 -7.66 1.62
C ALA A 113 11.44 -9.16 1.31
N ARG A 114 10.40 -9.87 1.70
CA ARG A 114 10.32 -11.33 1.51
C ARG A 114 10.16 -11.73 0.03
N LEU A 115 9.56 -10.86 -0.77
CA LEU A 115 9.45 -11.04 -2.22
C LEU A 115 10.68 -10.54 -2.97
N GLN A 116 11.59 -9.84 -2.28
CA GLN A 116 12.78 -9.22 -2.87
C GLN A 116 12.42 -8.27 -4.03
N VAL A 117 11.37 -7.48 -3.85
CA VAL A 117 10.92 -6.48 -4.82
C VAL A 117 10.97 -5.07 -4.21
N PRO A 118 11.12 -4.04 -5.04
CA PRO A 118 11.05 -2.66 -4.53
C PRO A 118 9.68 -2.35 -3.93
N LEU A 119 9.70 -1.61 -2.81
CA LEU A 119 8.52 -0.99 -2.23
C LEU A 119 8.18 0.30 -2.97
N VAL A 120 6.91 0.50 -3.29
CA VAL A 120 6.39 1.76 -3.81
C VAL A 120 5.50 2.40 -2.76
N THR A 121 5.85 3.59 -2.33
CA THR A 121 5.12 4.30 -1.27
C THR A 121 5.14 5.81 -1.48
N LEU A 122 4.08 6.47 -1.03
CA LEU A 122 4.01 7.92 -0.89
C LEU A 122 4.28 8.39 0.55
N ASP A 123 4.47 7.46 1.48
CA ASP A 123 4.81 7.74 2.88
C ASP A 123 6.33 7.89 3.04
N ALA A 124 6.77 9.11 3.37
CA ALA A 124 8.18 9.41 3.56
C ALA A 124 8.79 8.65 4.75
N SER A 125 8.03 8.42 5.80
CA SER A 125 8.47 7.68 6.98
C SER A 125 8.71 6.21 6.66
N LEU A 126 7.79 5.59 5.92
CA LEU A 126 7.92 4.22 5.45
C LEU A 126 9.11 4.08 4.47
N ALA A 127 9.27 5.02 3.54
CA ALA A 127 10.41 5.04 2.62
C ALA A 127 11.75 5.14 3.37
N SER A 128 11.83 5.98 4.40
CA SER A 128 13.02 6.12 5.25
C SER A 128 13.33 4.83 6.01
N ALA A 129 12.32 4.19 6.58
CA ALA A 129 12.48 2.91 7.26
C ALA A 129 12.94 1.79 6.31
N ALA A 130 12.39 1.74 5.10
CA ALA A 130 12.82 0.80 4.07
C ALA A 130 14.30 0.93 3.76
N ALA A 131 14.78 2.18 3.58
CA ALA A 131 16.20 2.45 3.35
C ALA A 131 17.08 1.99 4.52
N THR A 132 16.64 2.20 5.77
CA THR A 132 17.36 1.75 6.97
C THR A 132 17.54 0.24 6.99
N PHE A 133 16.55 -0.52 6.50
CA PHE A 133 16.60 -1.99 6.46
C PHE A 133 17.06 -2.55 5.11
N GLY A 134 17.62 -1.71 4.23
CA GLY A 134 18.20 -2.14 2.97
C GLY A 134 17.18 -2.58 1.91
N ILE A 135 15.93 -2.14 2.02
CA ILE A 135 14.88 -2.46 1.06
C ILE A 135 14.79 -1.36 0.03
N ALA A 136 14.84 -1.73 -1.25
CA ALA A 136 14.75 -0.77 -2.35
C ALA A 136 13.38 -0.06 -2.35
N VAL A 137 13.39 1.24 -2.57
CA VAL A 137 12.18 2.07 -2.68
C VAL A 137 12.12 2.69 -4.07
N HIS A 138 10.99 2.52 -4.73
CA HIS A 138 10.66 3.25 -5.94
C HIS A 138 9.80 4.46 -5.57
N ARG A 139 10.25 5.65 -5.94
CA ARG A 139 9.50 6.89 -5.70
C ARG A 139 8.58 7.21 -6.87
N VAL A 140 7.34 7.52 -6.59
CA VAL A 140 6.33 7.98 -7.56
C VAL A 140 6.04 9.46 -7.40
#